data_b8b687b9e0dc4693a840bd04f946f73f
#
_entry.id   b8b687b9e0dc4693a840bd04f946f73f
#
_cell.length_a   1.000
_cell.length_b   1.000
_cell.length_c   1.000
_cell.angle_alpha   90.00
_cell.angle_beta   90.00
_cell.angle_gamma   90.00
#
_symmetry.space_group_name_H-M   'P 1'
#
loop_
_entity.id
_entity.type
_entity.pdbx_description
1 polymer ?
#
loop_
_entity_poly.entity_id
_entity_poly.type
_entity_poly.pdbx_seq_one_letter_code
_entity_poly.pdbx_strand_id
1 'polypeptide(L)'
;MATTTAQTVEFTLEKFETGHVPDEIFASVKQLFSENYREANEAYLEKNLGKLRYLSVARAADGRFAGFALGELRVLDLPRAPATNVSLAGLCCVSADFRRHGLFGKLENLAIGRGAPADDNRYLSAGRTAHPASFRNFFRNPNAVPHPGRRPTEWQQQVGVAVAEAYGSPGFDPETFVVKGSGVPIGWPVIEIEATPDEWKMFEHVDRAKGDSLLGIAWAPNPPDGWTA
;
A
#
# COMPACT_ATOMS: atom_id res chain seq x y z
N MET A 1 -11.34 -39.75 -2.05
CA MET A 1 -10.75 -38.41 -2.21
C MET A 1 -10.87 -37.74 -0.85
N ALA A 2 -9.75 -37.53 -0.16
CA ALA A 2 -9.75 -36.87 1.14
C ALA A 2 -9.82 -35.34 0.91
N THR A 3 -10.92 -34.75 1.33
CA THR A 3 -11.09 -33.28 1.36
C THR A 3 -10.18 -32.74 2.47
N THR A 4 -9.03 -32.24 2.10
CA THR A 4 -8.15 -31.50 3.03
C THR A 4 -8.89 -30.23 3.43
N THR A 5 -9.47 -30.22 4.61
CA THR A 5 -10.04 -29.01 5.22
C THR A 5 -8.88 -28.03 5.40
N ALA A 6 -8.90 -26.91 4.68
CA ALA A 6 -7.91 -25.85 4.87
C ALA A 6 -8.01 -25.38 6.33
N GLN A 7 -6.97 -25.63 7.11
CA GLN A 7 -6.89 -25.21 8.51
C GLN A 7 -6.91 -23.68 8.54
N THR A 8 -7.94 -23.10 9.12
CA THR A 8 -8.05 -21.65 9.29
C THR A 8 -6.98 -21.24 10.30
N VAL A 9 -5.97 -20.49 9.83
CA VAL A 9 -4.94 -19.94 10.73
C VAL A 9 -5.53 -18.74 11.46
N GLU A 10 -5.50 -18.78 12.79
CA GLU A 10 -5.92 -17.66 13.64
C GLU A 10 -4.76 -16.70 13.85
N PHE A 11 -5.07 -15.39 13.84
CA PHE A 11 -4.11 -14.33 14.06
C PHE A 11 -4.60 -13.37 15.13
N THR A 12 -3.72 -13.01 16.05
CA THR A 12 -3.89 -11.85 16.92
C THR A 12 -3.36 -10.62 16.19
N LEU A 13 -4.17 -9.56 16.15
CA LEU A 13 -3.84 -8.31 15.47
C LEU A 13 -3.71 -7.19 16.50
N GLU A 14 -2.65 -6.39 16.38
CA GLU A 14 -2.38 -5.24 17.24
C GLU A 14 -2.09 -4.00 16.39
N LYS A 15 -2.34 -2.81 16.94
CA LYS A 15 -2.11 -1.52 16.27
C LYS A 15 -1.35 -0.58 17.19
N PHE A 16 -0.32 0.05 16.66
CA PHE A 16 0.54 1.01 17.34
C PHE A 16 0.58 2.35 16.60
N GLU A 17 0.75 3.44 17.33
CA GLU A 17 1.23 4.69 16.72
C GLU A 17 2.73 4.54 16.42
N THR A 18 3.16 4.92 15.24
CA THR A 18 4.54 4.69 14.77
C THR A 18 5.62 5.39 15.64
N GLY A 19 5.25 6.47 16.33
CA GLY A 19 6.11 7.13 17.29
C GLY A 19 6.25 6.42 18.65
N HIS A 20 5.47 5.34 18.91
CA HIS A 20 5.40 4.64 20.20
C HIS A 20 5.42 3.11 20.02
N VAL A 21 6.11 2.62 19.00
CA VAL A 21 6.25 1.18 18.76
C VAL A 21 7.25 0.59 19.77
N PRO A 22 6.88 -0.46 20.53
CA PRO A 22 7.82 -1.15 21.41
C PRO A 22 9.03 -1.70 20.65
N ASP A 23 10.21 -1.66 21.27
CA ASP A 23 11.47 -2.09 20.63
C ASP A 23 11.41 -3.54 20.13
N GLU A 24 10.76 -4.44 20.87
CA GLU A 24 10.58 -5.85 20.47
C GLU A 24 9.71 -6.02 19.20
N ILE A 25 8.69 -5.17 19.07
CA ILE A 25 7.83 -5.14 17.88
C ILE A 25 8.63 -4.58 16.70
N PHE A 26 9.36 -3.49 16.93
CA PHE A 26 10.21 -2.89 15.90
C PHE A 26 11.29 -3.86 15.40
N ALA A 27 11.95 -4.60 16.31
CA ALA A 27 12.90 -5.65 15.94
C ALA A 27 12.26 -6.75 15.08
N SER A 28 11.04 -7.20 15.45
CA SER A 28 10.29 -8.19 14.66
C SER A 28 9.91 -7.67 13.26
N VAL A 29 9.54 -6.39 13.15
CA VAL A 29 9.26 -5.72 11.86
C VAL A 29 10.51 -5.68 10.99
N LYS A 30 11.66 -5.29 11.54
CA LYS A 30 12.96 -5.25 10.82
C LYS A 30 13.37 -6.64 10.37
N GLN A 31 13.27 -7.64 11.24
CA GLN A 31 13.59 -9.02 10.90
C GLN A 31 12.72 -9.51 9.74
N LEU A 32 11.38 -9.37 9.84
CA LEU A 32 10.47 -9.83 8.78
C LEU A 32 10.71 -9.08 7.46
N PHE A 33 11.03 -7.78 7.52
CA PHE A 33 11.37 -7.02 6.33
C PHE A 33 12.61 -7.59 5.65
N SER A 34 13.69 -7.84 6.42
CA SER A 34 14.94 -8.41 5.90
C SER A 34 14.77 -9.85 5.36
N GLU A 35 13.87 -10.63 5.96
CA GLU A 35 13.53 -11.98 5.46
C GLU A 35 12.74 -11.95 4.13
N ASN A 36 11.98 -10.89 3.88
CA ASN A 36 11.16 -10.76 2.67
C ASN A 36 11.86 -10.07 1.50
N TYR A 37 12.98 -9.37 1.75
CA TYR A 37 13.72 -8.64 0.74
C TYR A 37 15.19 -9.01 0.74
N ARG A 38 15.74 -9.37 -0.41
CA ARG A 38 17.21 -9.40 -0.64
C ARG A 38 17.70 -7.97 -0.70
N GLU A 39 18.88 -7.72 -0.14
CA GLU A 39 19.46 -6.37 -0.07
C GLU A 39 18.49 -5.36 0.58
N ALA A 40 17.81 -5.80 1.64
CA ALA A 40 16.80 -5.01 2.33
C ALA A 40 17.38 -3.67 2.82
N ASN A 41 16.74 -2.57 2.42
CA ASN A 41 17.15 -1.22 2.81
C ASN A 41 16.48 -0.85 4.15
N GLU A 42 17.15 -1.15 5.28
CA GLU A 42 16.62 -0.85 6.61
C GLU A 42 16.41 0.66 6.83
N ALA A 43 17.28 1.51 6.30
CA ALA A 43 17.11 2.97 6.39
C ALA A 43 15.84 3.44 5.66
N TYR A 44 15.45 2.77 4.58
CA TYR A 44 14.16 3.01 3.93
C TYR A 44 12.99 2.62 4.83
N LEU A 45 13.07 1.45 5.51
CA LEU A 45 12.04 1.01 6.46
C LEU A 45 11.88 2.02 7.60
N GLU A 46 12.97 2.41 8.26
CA GLU A 46 12.98 3.37 9.38
C GLU A 46 12.39 4.73 8.96
N LYS A 47 12.80 5.26 7.81
CA LYS A 47 12.25 6.49 7.26
C LYS A 47 10.74 6.41 6.99
N ASN A 48 10.25 5.26 6.54
CA ASN A 48 8.82 5.10 6.22
C ASN A 48 7.96 4.83 7.45
N LEU A 49 8.51 4.24 8.52
CA LEU A 49 7.84 4.13 9.82
C LEU A 49 7.44 5.51 10.38
N GLY A 50 8.23 6.56 10.14
CA GLY A 50 7.90 7.93 10.58
C GLY A 50 6.93 8.70 9.66
N LYS A 51 6.55 8.15 8.50
CA LYS A 51 5.72 8.88 7.51
C LYS A 51 4.22 8.71 7.69
N LEU A 52 3.79 7.52 8.10
CA LEU A 52 2.39 7.19 8.34
C LEU A 52 2.17 6.94 9.83
N ARG A 53 1.00 7.28 10.30
CA ARG A 53 0.71 7.35 11.75
C ARG A 53 0.66 5.99 12.42
N TYR A 54 0.23 4.94 11.72
CA TYR A 54 -0.06 3.67 12.34
C TYR A 54 0.72 2.50 11.73
N LEU A 55 1.15 1.61 12.62
CA LEU A 55 1.66 0.28 12.35
C LEU A 55 0.67 -0.75 12.87
N SER A 56 0.22 -1.66 12.03
CA SER A 56 -0.47 -2.87 12.44
C SER A 56 0.46 -4.07 12.36
N VAL A 57 0.32 -5.00 13.29
CA VAL A 57 1.10 -6.24 13.31
C VAL A 57 0.19 -7.44 13.53
N ALA A 58 0.63 -8.61 13.10
CA ALA A 58 -0.04 -9.87 13.32
C ALA A 58 0.90 -10.91 13.90
N ARG A 59 0.38 -11.69 14.86
CA ARG A 59 1.01 -12.91 15.39
C ARG A 59 0.10 -14.09 15.14
N ALA A 60 0.67 -15.21 14.73
CA ALA A 60 -0.04 -16.49 14.66
C ALA A 60 -0.30 -17.03 16.08
N ALA A 61 -1.20 -18.01 16.21
CA ALA A 61 -1.55 -18.63 17.51
C ALA A 61 -0.36 -19.27 18.24
N ASP A 62 0.68 -19.66 17.50
CA ASP A 62 1.94 -20.18 18.04
C ASP A 62 2.94 -19.09 18.47
N GLY A 63 2.56 -17.82 18.41
CA GLY A 63 3.36 -16.66 18.78
C GLY A 63 4.30 -16.14 17.69
N ARG A 64 4.43 -16.82 16.53
CA ARG A 64 5.28 -16.35 15.42
C ARG A 64 4.77 -15.04 14.84
N PHE A 65 5.69 -14.12 14.53
CA PHE A 65 5.37 -12.86 13.87
C PHE A 65 4.95 -13.14 12.43
N ALA A 66 3.71 -12.80 12.08
CA ALA A 66 3.10 -13.20 10.81
C ALA A 66 3.11 -12.10 9.75
N GLY A 67 3.13 -10.84 10.17
CA GLY A 67 3.12 -9.73 9.23
C GLY A 67 2.97 -8.37 9.90
N PHE A 68 3.17 -7.32 9.09
CA PHE A 68 2.90 -5.93 9.48
C PHE A 68 2.41 -5.11 8.29
N ALA A 69 1.73 -4.01 8.58
CA ALA A 69 1.43 -2.97 7.59
C ALA A 69 1.49 -1.58 8.22
N LEU A 70 1.92 -0.61 7.41
CA LEU A 70 1.83 0.81 7.71
C LEU A 70 0.61 1.41 7.03
N GLY A 71 -0.07 2.33 7.68
CA GLY A 71 -1.22 3.00 7.08
C GLY A 71 -1.73 4.17 7.91
N GLU A 72 -2.59 4.95 7.28
CA GLU A 72 -3.24 6.08 7.91
C GLU A 72 -4.50 6.47 7.15
N LEU A 73 -5.51 6.95 7.87
CA LEU A 73 -6.65 7.67 7.31
C LEU A 73 -6.47 9.16 7.60
N ARG A 74 -6.42 9.98 6.56
CA ARG A 74 -6.36 11.44 6.66
C ARG A 74 -7.55 12.08 6.00
N VAL A 75 -8.00 13.20 6.56
CA VAL A 75 -8.93 14.11 5.87
C VAL A 75 -8.07 15.10 5.07
N LEU A 76 -8.28 15.16 3.76
CA LEU A 76 -7.59 16.08 2.85
C LEU A 76 -8.60 16.95 2.10
N ASP A 77 -8.21 18.19 1.85
CA ASP A 77 -8.93 19.06 0.93
C ASP A 77 -8.43 18.82 -0.49
N LEU A 78 -9.10 17.88 -1.17
CA LEU A 78 -8.76 17.54 -2.55
C LEU A 78 -9.43 18.51 -3.53
N PRO A 79 -8.82 18.77 -4.71
CA PRO A 79 -9.46 19.53 -5.79
C PRO A 79 -10.86 18.98 -6.11
N ARG A 80 -11.88 19.83 -6.05
CA ARG A 80 -13.31 19.52 -6.25
C ARG A 80 -13.92 18.53 -5.25
N ALA A 81 -13.19 18.13 -4.22
CA ALA A 81 -13.66 17.18 -3.20
C ALA A 81 -13.04 17.54 -1.83
N PRO A 82 -13.51 18.64 -1.18
CA PRO A 82 -13.01 19.05 0.13
C PRO A 82 -13.38 18.04 1.22
N ALA A 83 -12.65 18.06 2.32
CA ALA A 83 -12.85 17.21 3.49
C ALA A 83 -12.97 15.71 3.16
N THR A 84 -12.21 15.24 2.17
CA THR A 84 -12.22 13.83 1.75
C THR A 84 -11.39 12.95 2.68
N ASN A 85 -11.98 11.84 3.12
CA ASN A 85 -11.24 10.76 3.76
C ASN A 85 -10.31 10.08 2.74
N VAL A 86 -9.01 10.15 2.96
CA VAL A 86 -8.00 9.50 2.12
C VAL A 86 -7.28 8.42 2.92
N SER A 87 -7.38 7.17 2.46
CA SER A 87 -6.63 6.07 3.05
C SER A 87 -5.26 5.98 2.39
N LEU A 88 -4.21 6.16 3.17
CA LEU A 88 -2.82 6.08 2.75
C LEU A 88 -2.26 4.72 3.16
N ALA A 89 -2.11 3.79 2.20
CA ALA A 89 -1.49 2.50 2.43
C ALA A 89 0.04 2.61 2.31
N GLY A 90 0.74 2.08 3.29
CA GLY A 90 2.20 2.06 3.34
C GLY A 90 2.80 0.70 3.04
N LEU A 91 4.03 0.49 3.53
CA LEU A 91 4.70 -0.79 3.40
C LEU A 91 3.93 -1.87 4.14
N CYS A 92 3.73 -3.00 3.49
CA CYS A 92 3.13 -4.19 4.08
C CYS A 92 3.98 -5.42 3.75
N CYS A 93 4.31 -6.21 4.77
CA CYS A 93 4.99 -7.48 4.62
C CYS A 93 4.20 -8.57 5.35
N VAL A 94 4.07 -9.73 4.69
CA VAL A 94 3.50 -10.95 5.27
C VAL A 94 4.53 -12.06 5.13
N SER A 95 4.83 -12.74 6.23
CA SER A 95 5.74 -13.89 6.24
C SER A 95 5.29 -14.94 5.23
N ALA A 96 6.25 -15.59 4.56
CA ALA A 96 6.00 -16.58 3.51
C ALA A 96 5.04 -17.68 3.98
N ASP A 97 5.17 -18.13 5.24
CA ASP A 97 4.34 -19.18 5.84
C ASP A 97 2.86 -18.80 5.98
N PHE A 98 2.57 -17.50 6.06
CA PHE A 98 1.22 -16.98 6.33
C PHE A 98 0.59 -16.25 5.13
N ARG A 99 1.17 -16.37 3.95
CA ARG A 99 0.58 -15.84 2.71
C ARG A 99 -0.68 -16.63 2.32
N ARG A 100 -1.57 -15.99 1.55
CA ARG A 100 -2.83 -16.55 1.07
C ARG A 100 -3.91 -16.79 2.13
N HIS A 101 -3.71 -16.31 3.37
CA HIS A 101 -4.72 -16.36 4.45
C HIS A 101 -5.49 -15.02 4.61
N GLY A 102 -5.43 -14.12 3.62
CA GLY A 102 -6.10 -12.83 3.66
C GLY A 102 -5.49 -11.83 4.66
N LEU A 103 -4.30 -12.14 5.22
CA LEU A 103 -3.68 -11.35 6.28
C LEU A 103 -3.28 -9.95 5.80
N PHE A 104 -2.84 -9.80 4.54
CA PHE A 104 -2.50 -8.52 3.94
C PHE A 104 -3.62 -7.49 4.12
N GLY A 105 -4.84 -7.82 3.66
CA GLY A 105 -5.98 -6.91 3.76
C GLY A 105 -6.41 -6.63 5.21
N LYS A 106 -6.29 -7.61 6.12
CA LYS A 106 -6.59 -7.41 7.54
C LYS A 106 -5.63 -6.40 8.17
N LEU A 107 -4.34 -6.53 7.89
CA LEU A 107 -3.30 -5.62 8.38
C LEU A 107 -3.48 -4.20 7.84
N GLU A 108 -3.66 -4.04 6.51
CA GLU A 108 -3.90 -2.74 5.91
C GLU A 108 -5.15 -2.06 6.49
N ASN A 109 -6.28 -2.77 6.56
CA ASN A 109 -7.52 -2.21 7.10
C ASN A 109 -7.36 -1.77 8.56
N LEU A 110 -6.63 -2.54 9.38
CA LEU A 110 -6.35 -2.17 10.76
C LEU A 110 -5.44 -0.94 10.84
N ALA A 111 -4.35 -0.89 10.08
CA ALA A 111 -3.43 0.25 10.07
C ALA A 111 -4.14 1.53 9.61
N ILE A 112 -4.89 1.46 8.52
CA ILE A 112 -5.64 2.59 7.98
C ILE A 112 -6.77 3.03 8.95
N GLY A 113 -7.31 2.11 9.75
CA GLY A 113 -8.42 2.41 10.65
C GLY A 113 -9.76 2.43 9.91
N ARG A 114 -9.88 1.69 8.82
CA ARG A 114 -11.17 1.49 8.16
C ARG A 114 -12.08 0.71 9.09
N GLY A 115 -13.13 1.38 9.59
CA GLY A 115 -14.33 0.72 10.08
C GLY A 115 -15.07 0.02 8.93
N ALA A 116 -16.09 -0.77 9.26
CA ALA A 116 -17.04 -1.21 8.25
C ALA A 116 -17.55 0.02 7.48
N PRO A 117 -17.68 -0.04 6.13
CA PRO A 117 -18.21 1.08 5.37
C PRO A 117 -19.60 1.43 5.95
N ALA A 118 -19.74 2.58 6.55
CA ALA A 118 -21.05 3.18 6.68
C ALA A 118 -21.50 3.56 5.26
N ASP A 119 -22.71 3.24 4.90
CA ASP A 119 -23.23 3.24 3.52
C ASP A 119 -23.03 4.53 2.70
N ASP A 120 -22.61 5.63 3.32
CA ASP A 120 -22.43 6.94 2.66
C ASP A 120 -20.99 7.49 2.73
N ASN A 121 -20.03 6.79 3.30
CA ASN A 121 -18.67 7.31 3.46
C ASN A 121 -17.81 7.05 2.22
N ARG A 122 -17.94 7.94 1.23
CA ARG A 122 -16.98 8.00 0.13
C ARG A 122 -15.57 8.30 0.66
N TYR A 123 -14.60 7.55 0.18
CA TYR A 123 -13.19 7.77 0.48
C TYR A 123 -12.31 7.53 -0.75
N LEU A 124 -11.13 8.13 -0.74
CA LEU A 124 -10.11 7.86 -1.74
C LEU A 124 -9.11 6.86 -1.17
N SER A 125 -8.95 5.71 -1.80
CA SER A 125 -7.86 4.79 -1.52
C SER A 125 -6.60 5.22 -2.25
N ALA A 126 -5.47 5.23 -1.56
CA ALA A 126 -4.16 5.49 -2.15
C ALA A 126 -3.14 4.45 -1.69
N GLY A 127 -2.26 4.06 -2.60
CA GLY A 127 -1.17 3.13 -2.32
C GLY A 127 -0.03 3.32 -3.29
N ARG A 128 1.18 2.86 -2.91
CA ARG A 128 2.38 2.95 -3.75
C ARG A 128 3.02 1.59 -3.89
N THR A 129 3.45 1.23 -5.09
CA THR A 129 4.19 0.00 -5.33
C THR A 129 5.16 0.14 -6.51
N ALA A 130 6.22 -0.66 -6.50
CA ALA A 130 7.14 -0.82 -7.62
C ALA A 130 6.89 -2.12 -8.42
N HIS A 131 5.79 -2.86 -8.11
CA HIS A 131 5.52 -4.14 -8.75
C HIS A 131 4.03 -4.29 -9.12
N PRO A 132 3.70 -4.65 -10.38
CA PRO A 132 2.32 -4.72 -10.87
C PRO A 132 1.41 -5.66 -10.07
N ALA A 133 1.94 -6.81 -9.62
CA ALA A 133 1.15 -7.80 -8.90
C ALA A 133 0.48 -7.24 -7.63
N SER A 134 1.08 -6.24 -6.98
CA SER A 134 0.51 -5.58 -5.81
C SER A 134 -0.73 -4.74 -6.15
N PHE A 135 -0.84 -4.29 -7.40
CA PHE A 135 -1.96 -3.46 -7.85
C PHE A 135 -2.98 -4.20 -8.73
N ARG A 136 -2.89 -5.52 -8.92
CA ARG A 136 -3.83 -6.27 -9.76
C ARG A 136 -5.29 -6.03 -9.40
N ASN A 137 -5.63 -6.08 -8.12
CA ASN A 137 -7.00 -5.84 -7.67
C ASN A 137 -7.38 -4.37 -7.76
N PHE A 138 -6.42 -3.47 -7.55
CA PHE A 138 -6.61 -2.04 -7.66
C PHE A 138 -6.95 -1.63 -9.10
N PHE A 139 -6.20 -2.11 -10.10
CA PHE A 139 -6.44 -1.81 -11.51
C PHE A 139 -7.71 -2.45 -12.10
N ARG A 140 -8.35 -3.38 -11.39
CA ARG A 140 -9.69 -3.86 -11.75
C ARG A 140 -10.79 -2.83 -11.45
N ASN A 141 -10.51 -1.85 -10.63
CA ASN A 141 -11.44 -0.77 -10.36
C ASN A 141 -11.43 0.21 -11.53
N PRO A 142 -12.57 0.42 -12.23
CA PRO A 142 -12.64 1.27 -13.41
C PRO A 142 -12.34 2.74 -13.14
N ASN A 143 -12.41 3.17 -11.88
CA ASN A 143 -12.09 4.54 -11.48
C ASN A 143 -10.66 4.71 -10.95
N ALA A 144 -9.83 3.66 -10.99
CA ALA A 144 -8.43 3.75 -10.60
C ALA A 144 -7.62 4.67 -11.51
N VAL A 145 -6.66 5.37 -10.93
CA VAL A 145 -5.70 6.23 -11.64
C VAL A 145 -4.30 5.95 -11.09
N PRO A 146 -3.30 5.74 -11.97
CA PRO A 146 -3.41 5.62 -13.42
C PRO A 146 -4.20 4.37 -13.84
N HIS A 147 -4.69 4.34 -15.07
CA HIS A 147 -5.43 3.19 -15.59
C HIS A 147 -4.88 2.80 -16.97
N PRO A 148 -4.74 1.50 -17.30
CA PRO A 148 -4.26 1.07 -18.60
C PRO A 148 -5.07 1.69 -19.76
N GLY A 149 -4.35 2.25 -20.74
CA GLY A 149 -4.96 2.82 -21.94
C GLY A 149 -5.65 4.17 -21.79
N ARG A 150 -5.58 4.81 -20.61
CA ARG A 150 -6.13 6.16 -20.38
C ARG A 150 -5.06 7.07 -19.77
N ARG A 151 -4.97 8.29 -20.28
CA ARG A 151 -4.17 9.34 -19.63
C ARG A 151 -4.95 9.93 -18.47
N PRO A 152 -4.29 10.24 -17.34
CA PRO A 152 -4.93 10.97 -16.26
C PRO A 152 -5.46 12.32 -16.72
N THR A 153 -6.68 12.68 -16.36
CA THR A 153 -7.24 14.01 -16.58
C THR A 153 -6.52 15.04 -15.69
N GLU A 154 -6.64 16.34 -16.03
CA GLU A 154 -6.06 17.42 -15.20
C GLU A 154 -6.53 17.33 -13.74
N TRP A 155 -7.82 17.05 -13.52
CA TRP A 155 -8.34 16.88 -12.16
C TRP A 155 -7.70 15.69 -11.43
N GLN A 156 -7.55 14.55 -12.10
CA GLN A 156 -6.89 13.36 -11.54
C GLN A 156 -5.41 13.64 -11.21
N GLN A 157 -4.72 14.39 -12.07
CA GLN A 157 -3.35 14.82 -11.83
C GLN A 157 -3.25 15.71 -10.59
N GLN A 158 -4.13 16.70 -10.43
CA GLN A 158 -4.18 17.58 -9.26
C GLN A 158 -4.46 16.80 -7.97
N VAL A 159 -5.39 15.83 -8.01
CA VAL A 159 -5.64 14.93 -6.87
C VAL A 159 -4.42 14.07 -6.56
N GLY A 160 -3.75 13.55 -7.59
CA GLY A 160 -2.50 12.80 -7.44
C GLY A 160 -1.41 13.61 -6.74
N VAL A 161 -1.24 14.89 -7.10
CA VAL A 161 -0.31 15.81 -6.44
C VAL A 161 -0.64 15.95 -4.95
N ALA A 162 -1.89 16.25 -4.59
CA ALA A 162 -2.31 16.41 -3.20
C ALA A 162 -2.07 15.12 -2.37
N VAL A 163 -2.34 13.95 -2.95
CA VAL A 163 -2.08 12.66 -2.29
C VAL A 163 -0.57 12.40 -2.15
N ALA A 164 0.23 12.70 -3.18
CA ALA A 164 1.69 12.55 -3.13
C ALA A 164 2.31 13.46 -2.06
N GLU A 165 1.83 14.68 -1.91
CA GLU A 165 2.22 15.60 -0.83
C GLU A 165 1.88 15.02 0.54
N ALA A 166 0.68 14.44 0.71
CA ALA A 166 0.29 13.77 1.95
C ALA A 166 1.19 12.58 2.31
N TYR A 167 1.74 11.88 1.33
CA TYR A 167 2.78 10.85 1.52
C TYR A 167 4.18 11.43 1.79
N GLY A 168 4.39 12.74 1.69
CA GLY A 168 5.73 13.35 1.72
C GLY A 168 6.60 12.87 0.56
N SER A 169 6.06 12.89 -0.65
CA SER A 169 6.68 12.36 -1.87
C SER A 169 6.93 13.49 -2.90
N PRO A 170 7.98 14.31 -2.71
CA PRO A 170 8.21 15.51 -3.52
C PRO A 170 8.57 15.23 -4.99
N GLY A 171 9.00 14.02 -5.32
CA GLY A 171 9.36 13.61 -6.67
C GLY A 171 8.21 12.97 -7.46
N PHE A 172 6.96 13.37 -7.21
CA PHE A 172 5.80 12.86 -7.94
C PHE A 172 5.65 13.52 -9.32
N ASP A 173 5.46 12.70 -10.33
CA ASP A 173 5.13 13.10 -11.70
C ASP A 173 3.63 12.90 -11.96
N PRO A 174 2.83 13.95 -12.15
CA PRO A 174 1.38 13.84 -12.32
C PRO A 174 0.95 13.27 -13.66
N GLU A 175 1.80 13.24 -14.67
CA GLU A 175 1.45 12.65 -15.98
C GLU A 175 1.54 11.13 -15.96
N THR A 176 2.59 10.59 -15.31
CA THR A 176 2.87 9.16 -15.24
C THR A 176 2.45 8.50 -13.93
N PHE A 177 2.12 9.31 -12.91
CA PHE A 177 1.87 8.86 -11.52
C PHE A 177 3.06 8.16 -10.87
N VAL A 178 4.25 8.38 -11.38
CA VAL A 178 5.49 7.87 -10.80
C VAL A 178 5.98 8.76 -9.69
N VAL A 179 6.30 8.16 -8.58
CA VAL A 179 7.02 8.81 -7.47
C VAL A 179 8.47 8.40 -7.57
N LYS A 180 9.37 9.37 -7.75
CA LYS A 180 10.79 9.14 -7.81
C LYS A 180 11.34 8.70 -6.45
N GLY A 181 12.19 7.69 -6.49
CA GLY A 181 12.87 7.16 -5.33
C GLY A 181 14.05 8.01 -4.86
N SER A 182 14.75 7.51 -3.84
CA SER A 182 15.93 8.16 -3.27
C SER A 182 17.25 7.80 -3.97
N GLY A 183 17.20 7.09 -5.09
CA GLY A 183 18.37 6.59 -5.82
C GLY A 183 18.79 5.17 -5.43
N VAL A 184 18.17 4.60 -4.40
CA VAL A 184 18.42 3.21 -3.96
C VAL A 184 17.08 2.47 -3.81
N PRO A 185 17.03 1.16 -4.16
CA PRO A 185 15.82 0.37 -4.03
C PRO A 185 15.44 0.13 -2.56
N ILE A 186 14.20 -0.23 -2.33
CA ILE A 186 13.73 -0.75 -1.03
C ILE A 186 14.38 -2.11 -0.68
N GLY A 187 14.81 -2.82 -1.71
CA GLY A 187 15.25 -4.21 -1.73
C GLY A 187 14.49 -4.99 -2.81
N TRP A 188 14.93 -6.22 -3.04
CA TRP A 188 14.33 -7.10 -4.05
C TRP A 188 13.52 -8.19 -3.34
N PRO A 189 12.22 -8.36 -3.61
CA PRO A 189 11.44 -9.40 -2.99
C PRO A 189 12.10 -10.78 -3.11
N VAL A 190 12.18 -11.54 -2.02
CA VAL A 190 12.71 -12.92 -2.04
C VAL A 190 11.79 -13.81 -2.88
N ILE A 191 10.48 -13.60 -2.77
CA ILE A 191 9.49 -14.26 -3.63
C ILE A 191 8.81 -13.17 -4.46
N GLU A 192 9.15 -13.12 -5.74
CA GLU A 192 8.54 -12.21 -6.69
C GLU A 192 7.38 -12.90 -7.39
N ILE A 193 6.20 -12.29 -7.32
CA ILE A 193 5.01 -12.80 -8.01
C ILE A 193 5.15 -12.45 -9.49
N GLU A 194 4.99 -13.43 -10.37
CA GLU A 194 5.04 -13.18 -11.82
C GLU A 194 3.99 -12.12 -12.23
N ALA A 195 4.42 -11.23 -13.11
CA ALA A 195 3.56 -10.25 -13.75
C ALA A 195 3.70 -10.35 -15.27
N THR A 196 2.57 -10.17 -15.97
CA THR A 196 2.55 -10.24 -17.43
C THR A 196 3.20 -9.00 -18.07
N PRO A 197 3.66 -9.09 -19.34
CA PRO A 197 4.15 -7.92 -20.06
C PRO A 197 3.15 -6.76 -20.10
N ASP A 198 1.85 -7.05 -20.19
CA ASP A 198 0.80 -6.02 -20.20
C ASP A 198 0.66 -5.32 -18.84
N GLU A 199 0.80 -6.06 -17.74
CA GLU A 199 0.82 -5.45 -16.40
C GLU A 199 2.06 -4.54 -16.22
N TRP A 200 3.21 -4.92 -16.79
CA TRP A 200 4.42 -4.11 -16.74
C TRP A 200 4.33 -2.81 -17.54
N LYS A 201 3.49 -2.70 -18.56
CA LYS A 201 3.30 -1.45 -19.32
C LYS A 201 2.92 -0.26 -18.44
N MET A 202 2.14 -0.50 -17.37
CA MET A 202 1.80 0.55 -16.39
C MET A 202 3.00 1.03 -15.58
N PHE A 203 4.08 0.26 -15.55
CA PHE A 203 5.29 0.53 -14.78
C PHE A 203 6.49 0.89 -15.65
N GLU A 204 6.28 1.20 -16.95
CA GLU A 204 7.37 1.49 -17.90
C GLU A 204 8.26 2.66 -17.47
N HIS A 205 7.72 3.61 -16.70
CA HIS A 205 8.44 4.78 -16.18
C HIS A 205 8.97 4.59 -14.75
N VAL A 206 8.78 3.40 -14.15
CA VAL A 206 9.22 3.07 -12.79
C VAL A 206 10.59 2.43 -12.83
N ASP A 207 11.62 3.16 -12.41
CA ASP A 207 12.97 2.62 -12.23
C ASP A 207 13.10 2.01 -10.83
N ARG A 208 12.86 0.71 -10.73
CA ARG A 208 12.91 -0.03 -9.46
C ARG A 208 14.30 0.04 -8.79
N ALA A 209 15.37 0.08 -9.59
CA ALA A 209 16.74 0.15 -9.08
C ALA A 209 17.01 1.50 -8.38
N LYS A 210 16.29 2.55 -8.75
CA LYS A 210 16.35 3.86 -8.09
C LYS A 210 15.32 4.02 -6.96
N GLY A 211 14.52 2.99 -6.70
CA GLY A 211 13.47 3.02 -5.67
C GLY A 211 12.22 3.77 -6.11
N ASP A 212 12.02 3.98 -7.41
CA ASP A 212 10.78 4.55 -7.96
C ASP A 212 9.58 3.65 -7.66
N SER A 213 8.40 4.25 -7.60
CA SER A 213 7.14 3.53 -7.40
C SER A 213 6.01 4.21 -8.14
N LEU A 214 4.98 3.46 -8.50
CA LEU A 214 3.73 3.97 -9.03
C LEU A 214 2.80 4.31 -7.87
N LEU A 215 2.24 5.53 -7.85
CA LEU A 215 1.14 5.90 -6.97
C LEU A 215 -0.17 5.48 -7.66
N GLY A 216 -1.01 4.74 -6.95
CA GLY A 216 -2.37 4.45 -7.38
C GLY A 216 -3.38 5.11 -6.48
N ILE A 217 -4.43 5.69 -7.07
CA ILE A 217 -5.57 6.26 -6.36
C ILE A 217 -6.88 5.73 -6.93
N ALA A 218 -7.86 5.44 -6.09
CA ALA A 218 -9.19 4.98 -6.51
C ALA A 218 -10.25 5.35 -5.49
N TRP A 219 -11.40 5.82 -5.95
CA TRP A 219 -12.54 6.11 -5.09
C TRP A 219 -13.31 4.83 -4.72
N ALA A 220 -13.89 4.83 -3.53
CA ALA A 220 -14.81 3.81 -3.06
C ALA A 220 -15.93 4.43 -2.19
N PRO A 221 -17.17 3.91 -2.27
CA PRO A 221 -17.63 2.90 -3.23
C PRO A 221 -17.70 3.43 -4.66
N ASN A 222 -18.01 4.72 -4.87
CA ASN A 222 -18.16 5.35 -6.18
C ASN A 222 -17.36 6.66 -6.27
N PRO A 223 -16.83 7.00 -7.44
CA PRO A 223 -16.15 8.27 -7.63
C PRO A 223 -17.13 9.46 -7.61
N PRO A 224 -16.66 10.70 -7.40
CA PRO A 224 -17.42 11.90 -7.67
C PRO A 224 -17.76 12.04 -9.17
N ASP A 225 -18.81 12.81 -9.46
CA ASP A 225 -19.22 13.08 -10.85
C ASP A 225 -18.07 13.71 -11.66
N GLY A 226 -17.89 13.24 -12.88
CA GLY A 226 -16.82 13.71 -13.77
C GLY A 226 -15.43 13.14 -13.49
N TRP A 227 -15.27 12.22 -12.53
CA TRP A 227 -13.96 11.60 -12.24
C TRP A 227 -13.41 10.75 -13.40
N THR A 228 -14.28 10.00 -14.07
CA THR A 228 -13.92 9.08 -15.16
C THR A 228 -14.23 9.63 -16.54
N ALA A 229 -14.59 10.90 -16.63
CA ALA A 229 -14.97 11.57 -17.88
C ALA A 229 -13.76 11.98 -18.72
#